data_60237c91073d8699314595ce94539954
#
_entry.id   60237c91073d8699314595ce94539954
#
_cell.length_a   1.000
_cell.length_b   1.000
_cell.length_c   1.000
_cell.angle_alpha   90.00
_cell.angle_beta   90.00
_cell.angle_gamma   90.00
#
_symmetry.space_group_name_H-M   'P 1'
#
loop_
_entity.id
_entity.type
_entity.pdbx_description
1 polymer ?
#
loop_
_entity_poly.entity_id
_entity_poly.type
_entity_poly.pdbx_seq_one_letter_code
_entity_poly.pdbx_strand_id
1 'polypeptide(L)'
;MINENIKLSGQLTIVLKDKAGNVKETRVVKNLIVNTGLAYIISRMVNTSKAVMTHMALGSSTTAAAAGQTDLITTVGSREALDSSTISGSNNEKVVYVSTFEAGDATGAITEAGIFNSSSGGDMLCRTVFSVVNKAADDAMSVTWTITLAAS
;
A
#
# COMPACT_ATOMS: atom_id res chain seq x y z
N MET A 1 -31.83 -11.02 16.65
CA MET A 1 -30.38 -11.29 16.49
C MET A 1 -29.72 -10.01 15.96
N ILE A 2 -28.68 -9.56 16.60
CA ILE A 2 -27.88 -8.43 16.13
C ILE A 2 -26.80 -8.99 15.21
N ASN A 3 -26.79 -8.54 13.95
CA ASN A 3 -25.70 -8.83 13.03
C ASN A 3 -24.72 -7.66 13.03
N GLU A 4 -23.54 -7.84 13.62
CA GLU A 4 -22.46 -6.88 13.50
C GLU A 4 -21.60 -7.21 12.28
N ASN A 5 -21.38 -6.22 11.44
CA ASN A 5 -20.48 -6.31 10.32
C ASN A 5 -19.44 -5.22 10.43
N ILE A 6 -18.17 -5.58 10.32
CA ILE A 6 -17.08 -4.65 10.13
C ILE A 6 -16.70 -4.68 8.66
N LYS A 7 -16.74 -3.53 8.02
CA LYS A 7 -16.30 -3.38 6.64
C LYS A 7 -14.86 -2.89 6.61
N LEU A 8 -13.99 -3.67 5.99
CA LEU A 8 -12.59 -3.33 5.77
C LEU A 8 -12.40 -3.01 4.30
N SER A 9 -11.83 -1.87 3.99
CA SER A 9 -11.54 -1.45 2.63
C SER A 9 -10.21 -0.71 2.55
N GLY A 10 -9.59 -0.75 1.39
CA GLY A 10 -8.39 -0.01 1.13
C GLY A 10 -8.42 0.61 -0.27
N GLN A 11 -7.81 1.78 -0.37
CA GLN A 11 -7.69 2.53 -1.61
C GLN A 11 -6.32 3.20 -1.66
N LEU A 12 -5.66 3.10 -2.80
CA LEU A 12 -4.44 3.86 -3.03
C LEU A 12 -4.63 4.90 -4.12
N THR A 13 -3.96 6.02 -3.94
CA THR A 13 -3.81 7.07 -4.94
C THR A 13 -2.35 7.16 -5.34
N ILE A 14 -2.09 7.02 -6.63
CA ILE A 14 -0.76 7.15 -7.23
C ILE A 14 -0.68 8.49 -7.94
N VAL A 15 0.36 9.27 -7.66
CA VAL A 15 0.68 10.50 -8.37
C VAL A 15 2.09 10.39 -8.94
N LEU A 16 2.20 10.39 -10.26
CA LEU A 16 3.48 10.39 -10.98
C LEU A 16 3.82 11.81 -11.40
N LYS A 17 5.01 12.28 -11.04
CA LYS A 17 5.54 13.61 -11.38
C LYS A 17 6.82 13.50 -12.19
N ASP A 18 7.00 14.40 -13.14
CA ASP A 18 8.26 14.54 -13.87
C ASP A 18 9.34 15.26 -13.04
N LYS A 19 10.54 15.39 -13.61
CA LYS A 19 11.69 16.06 -12.97
C LYS A 19 11.41 17.51 -12.57
N ALA A 20 10.52 18.20 -13.30
CA ALA A 20 10.13 19.59 -13.01
C ALA A 20 9.01 19.69 -11.96
N GLY A 21 8.50 18.56 -11.45
CA GLY A 21 7.42 18.48 -10.47
C GLY A 21 6.01 18.55 -11.08
N ASN A 22 5.89 18.47 -12.42
CA ASN A 22 4.58 18.43 -13.08
C ASN A 22 3.95 17.06 -12.98
N VAL A 23 2.66 16.99 -12.67
CA VAL A 23 1.90 15.73 -12.61
C VAL A 23 1.75 15.16 -14.02
N LYS A 24 2.28 13.96 -14.23
CA LYS A 24 2.15 13.19 -15.49
C LYS A 24 0.91 12.30 -15.47
N GLU A 25 0.58 11.72 -14.30
CA GLU A 25 -0.51 10.77 -14.17
C GLU A 25 -0.99 10.71 -12.72
N THR A 26 -2.30 10.51 -12.55
CA THR A 26 -2.94 10.22 -11.26
C THR A 26 -3.83 9.01 -11.43
N ARG A 27 -3.70 8.04 -10.51
CA ARG A 27 -4.53 6.82 -10.45
C ARG A 27 -5.13 6.65 -9.08
N VAL A 28 -6.38 6.20 -9.04
CA VAL A 28 -7.06 5.76 -7.82
C VAL A 28 -7.45 4.31 -8.01
N VAL A 29 -6.99 3.44 -7.12
CA VAL A 29 -7.14 1.98 -7.23
C VAL A 29 -7.59 1.40 -5.90
N LYS A 30 -8.50 0.41 -5.93
CA LYS A 30 -8.86 -0.39 -4.76
C LYS A 30 -7.83 -1.51 -4.55
N ASN A 31 -7.61 -1.91 -3.29
CA ASN A 31 -6.71 -3.00 -2.96
C ASN A 31 -7.42 -4.17 -2.29
N LEU A 32 -6.70 -5.30 -2.20
CA LEU A 32 -7.05 -6.44 -1.38
C LEU A 32 -6.19 -6.46 -0.12
N ILE A 33 -6.83 -6.53 1.05
CA ILE A 33 -6.15 -6.82 2.30
C ILE A 33 -5.97 -8.33 2.38
N VAL A 34 -4.71 -8.75 2.48
CA VAL A 34 -4.35 -10.17 2.47
C VAL A 34 -4.45 -10.79 3.86
N ASN A 35 -4.36 -12.13 3.96
CA ASN A 35 -4.51 -12.84 5.24
C ASN A 35 -3.48 -12.40 6.29
N THR A 36 -2.23 -12.15 5.90
CA THR A 36 -1.20 -11.61 6.81
C THR A 36 -1.56 -10.22 7.31
N GLY A 37 -2.24 -9.41 6.49
CA GLY A 37 -2.76 -8.11 6.88
C GLY A 37 -3.89 -8.20 7.90
N LEU A 38 -4.82 -9.14 7.74
CA LEU A 38 -5.87 -9.40 8.73
C LEU A 38 -5.25 -9.87 10.06
N ALA A 39 -4.28 -10.76 10.03
CA ALA A 39 -3.56 -11.22 11.21
C ALA A 39 -2.79 -10.06 11.89
N TYR A 40 -2.21 -9.15 11.12
CA TYR A 40 -1.61 -7.94 11.62
C TYR A 40 -2.61 -7.07 12.39
N ILE A 41 -3.78 -6.77 11.80
CA ILE A 41 -4.82 -5.96 12.44
C ILE A 41 -5.27 -6.60 13.76
N ILE A 42 -5.54 -7.89 13.77
CA ILE A 42 -5.94 -8.63 14.98
C ILE A 42 -4.83 -8.59 16.04
N SER A 43 -3.56 -8.69 15.64
CA SER A 43 -2.44 -8.66 16.59
C SER A 43 -2.34 -7.33 17.34
N ARG A 44 -2.83 -6.23 16.75
CA ARG A 44 -2.84 -4.90 17.40
C ARG A 44 -3.83 -4.79 18.57
N MET A 45 -4.72 -5.76 18.72
CA MET A 45 -5.69 -5.82 19.81
C MET A 45 -5.13 -6.48 21.09
N VAL A 46 -3.91 -7.01 21.04
CA VAL A 46 -3.25 -7.72 22.16
C VAL A 46 -1.83 -7.17 22.39
N ASN A 47 -1.22 -7.51 23.54
CA ASN A 47 0.12 -7.04 23.92
C ASN A 47 1.24 -7.56 23.02
N THR A 48 1.07 -8.73 22.40
CA THR A 48 2.06 -9.33 21.49
C THR A 48 1.83 -8.90 20.05
N SER A 49 1.58 -7.60 19.84
CA SER A 49 1.31 -7.06 18.52
C SER A 49 2.53 -7.17 17.59
N LYS A 50 2.26 -7.42 16.32
CA LYS A 50 3.26 -7.34 15.26
C LYS A 50 3.77 -5.91 15.08
N ALA A 51 4.98 -5.73 14.55
CA ALA A 51 5.53 -4.42 14.25
C ALA A 51 4.61 -3.62 13.32
N VAL A 52 4.59 -2.31 13.48
CA VAL A 52 3.78 -1.39 12.65
C VAL A 52 4.26 -1.41 11.19
N MET A 53 3.38 -1.03 10.27
CA MET A 53 3.74 -0.86 8.85
C MET A 53 4.75 0.26 8.69
N THR A 54 5.82 0.01 7.92
CA THR A 54 6.98 0.90 7.80
C THR A 54 7.42 1.14 6.36
N HIS A 55 7.03 0.30 5.40
CA HIS A 55 7.52 0.35 4.02
C HIS A 55 6.41 0.10 3.01
N MET A 56 6.58 0.66 1.82
CA MET A 56 5.86 0.27 0.61
C MET A 56 6.82 -0.33 -0.43
N ALA A 57 6.28 -1.14 -1.31
CA ALA A 57 7.00 -1.66 -2.47
C ALA A 57 6.18 -1.48 -3.74
N LEU A 58 6.88 -1.32 -4.85
CA LEU A 58 6.31 -1.32 -6.20
C LEU A 58 6.80 -2.54 -6.96
N GLY A 59 6.02 -2.99 -7.93
CA GLY A 59 6.37 -4.13 -8.74
C GLY A 59 5.75 -4.10 -10.14
N SER A 60 6.06 -5.12 -10.93
CA SER A 60 5.72 -5.19 -12.35
C SER A 60 4.86 -6.41 -12.73
N SER A 61 4.36 -7.16 -11.75
CA SER A 61 3.46 -8.29 -12.06
C SER A 61 2.03 -7.81 -12.30
N THR A 62 1.36 -8.49 -13.23
CA THR A 62 -0.08 -8.33 -13.52
C THR A 62 -0.93 -9.43 -12.92
N THR A 63 -0.32 -10.35 -12.17
CA THR A 63 -1.03 -11.44 -11.47
C THR A 63 -2.01 -10.84 -10.46
N ALA A 64 -3.27 -11.20 -10.55
CA ALA A 64 -4.34 -10.69 -9.68
C ALA A 64 -3.99 -10.86 -8.19
N ALA A 65 -4.39 -9.87 -7.37
CA ALA A 65 -4.24 -9.95 -5.94
C ALA A 65 -5.09 -11.10 -5.36
N ALA A 66 -4.50 -11.88 -4.47
CA ALA A 66 -5.15 -13.01 -3.79
C ALA A 66 -4.84 -13.00 -2.30
N ALA A 67 -5.81 -13.42 -1.49
CA ALA A 67 -5.75 -13.35 -0.02
C ALA A 67 -4.55 -14.09 0.59
N GLY A 68 -4.09 -15.16 -0.04
CA GLY A 68 -2.95 -15.96 0.45
C GLY A 68 -1.56 -15.42 0.11
N GLN A 69 -1.48 -14.31 -0.63
CA GLN A 69 -0.18 -13.74 -1.00
C GLN A 69 0.48 -13.05 0.19
N THR A 70 1.78 -13.20 0.30
CA THR A 70 2.59 -12.69 1.42
C THR A 70 3.64 -11.67 0.97
N ASP A 71 3.80 -11.47 -0.34
CA ASP A 71 4.74 -10.52 -0.94
C ASP A 71 4.24 -10.09 -2.33
N LEU A 72 4.91 -9.12 -2.94
CA LEU A 72 4.75 -8.83 -4.36
C LEU A 72 5.24 -10.01 -5.20
N ILE A 73 4.67 -10.16 -6.37
CA ILE A 73 5.08 -11.25 -7.29
C ILE A 73 6.40 -10.88 -7.98
N THR A 74 6.55 -9.62 -8.39
CA THR A 74 7.77 -9.14 -9.07
C THR A 74 8.11 -7.74 -8.59
N THR A 75 8.89 -7.64 -7.53
CA THR A 75 9.33 -6.35 -6.97
C THR A 75 10.26 -5.62 -7.95
N VAL A 76 10.08 -4.32 -8.08
CA VAL A 76 10.95 -3.42 -8.85
C VAL A 76 11.64 -2.47 -7.87
N GLY A 77 12.96 -2.53 -7.82
CA GLY A 77 13.75 -1.76 -6.86
C GLY A 77 13.64 -2.27 -5.43
N SER A 78 13.91 -1.39 -4.47
CA SER A 78 13.80 -1.67 -3.04
C SER A 78 12.46 -1.22 -2.49
N ARG A 79 12.11 -1.70 -1.31
CA ARG A 79 11.01 -1.12 -0.53
C ARG A 79 11.43 0.25 -0.01
N GLU A 80 10.54 1.23 -0.12
CA GLU A 80 10.75 2.57 0.39
C GLU A 80 10.07 2.74 1.75
N ALA A 81 10.76 3.43 2.67
CA ALA A 81 10.20 3.78 3.96
C ALA A 81 8.96 4.68 3.80
N LEU A 82 8.01 4.56 4.71
CA LEU A 82 6.87 5.46 4.74
C LEU A 82 7.33 6.88 5.10
N ASP A 83 6.86 7.87 4.34
CA ASP A 83 7.01 9.29 4.65
C ASP A 83 6.15 9.67 5.86
N SER A 84 4.96 9.07 5.94
CA SER A 84 4.03 9.30 7.04
C SER A 84 3.05 8.14 7.24
N SER A 85 2.52 8.06 8.45
CA SER A 85 1.48 7.15 8.87
C SER A 85 0.57 7.89 9.85
N THR A 86 -0.68 8.18 9.46
CA THR A 86 -1.58 9.05 10.20
C THR A 86 -2.97 8.45 10.38
N ILE A 87 -3.55 8.64 11.55
CA ILE A 87 -4.96 8.33 11.78
C ILE A 87 -5.81 9.46 11.21
N SER A 88 -6.93 9.11 10.58
CA SER A 88 -7.82 10.04 9.90
C SER A 88 -9.28 9.57 9.99
N GLY A 89 -10.19 10.41 9.47
CA GLY A 89 -11.63 10.16 9.53
C GLY A 89 -12.29 10.80 10.75
N SER A 90 -13.59 11.01 10.69
CA SER A 90 -14.36 11.68 11.76
C SER A 90 -14.39 10.87 13.06
N ASN A 91 -14.24 9.55 12.97
CA ASN A 91 -14.23 8.62 14.10
C ASN A 91 -12.87 7.92 14.27
N ASN A 92 -11.81 8.42 13.65
CA ASN A 92 -10.48 7.79 13.64
C ASN A 92 -10.50 6.36 13.03
N GLU A 93 -11.37 6.14 12.09
CA GLU A 93 -11.61 4.84 11.45
C GLU A 93 -10.68 4.56 10.25
N LYS A 94 -9.79 5.51 9.94
CA LYS A 94 -8.86 5.40 8.80
C LYS A 94 -7.42 5.49 9.26
N VAL A 95 -6.55 4.81 8.54
CA VAL A 95 -5.11 5.07 8.55
C VAL A 95 -4.67 5.45 7.15
N VAL A 96 -3.83 6.48 7.05
CA VAL A 96 -3.27 6.97 5.79
C VAL A 96 -1.76 6.77 5.84
N TYR A 97 -1.25 5.96 4.91
CA TYR A 97 0.18 5.75 4.70
C TYR A 97 0.62 6.49 3.43
N VAL A 98 1.74 7.16 3.49
CA VAL A 98 2.34 7.84 2.34
C VAL A 98 3.78 7.36 2.16
N SER A 99 4.16 7.10 0.92
CA SER A 99 5.55 6.81 0.54
C SER A 99 5.85 7.43 -0.81
N THR A 100 7.05 7.97 -0.97
CA THR A 100 7.52 8.56 -2.22
C THR A 100 8.71 7.77 -2.75
N PHE A 101 8.57 7.28 -3.98
CA PHE A 101 9.63 6.64 -4.75
C PHE A 101 10.26 7.72 -5.63
N GLU A 102 11.41 8.21 -5.21
CA GLU A 102 12.11 9.32 -5.87
C GLU A 102 12.69 8.93 -7.23
N ALA A 103 13.34 9.88 -7.89
CA ALA A 103 14.06 9.62 -9.12
C ALA A 103 15.11 8.52 -8.92
N GLY A 104 15.12 7.52 -9.80
CA GLY A 104 15.97 6.35 -9.71
C GLY A 104 15.37 5.18 -8.94
N ASP A 105 14.39 5.40 -8.06
CA ASP A 105 13.77 4.32 -7.27
C ASP A 105 12.62 3.69 -8.05
N ALA A 106 12.56 2.36 -8.06
CA ALA A 106 11.52 1.58 -8.72
C ALA A 106 11.20 2.05 -10.16
N THR A 107 12.23 2.30 -10.97
CA THR A 107 12.09 2.72 -12.36
C THR A 107 11.55 1.58 -13.23
N GLY A 108 10.56 1.84 -14.05
CA GLY A 108 10.02 0.87 -15.00
C GLY A 108 8.50 0.91 -15.16
N ALA A 109 7.97 -0.17 -15.70
CA ALA A 109 6.53 -0.36 -15.89
C ALA A 109 5.92 -0.92 -14.60
N ILE A 110 5.29 -0.08 -13.82
CA ILE A 110 4.75 -0.41 -12.50
C ILE A 110 3.28 -0.84 -12.65
N THR A 111 2.96 -2.01 -12.10
CA THR A 111 1.62 -2.62 -12.16
C THR A 111 1.13 -3.20 -10.85
N GLU A 112 1.98 -3.26 -9.82
CA GLU A 112 1.60 -3.74 -8.49
C GLU A 112 2.21 -2.90 -7.38
N ALA A 113 1.59 -2.91 -6.21
CA ALA A 113 2.09 -2.26 -5.00
C ALA A 113 1.68 -3.04 -3.75
N GLY A 114 2.43 -2.90 -2.67
CA GLY A 114 2.14 -3.50 -1.36
C GLY A 114 2.67 -2.67 -0.21
N ILE A 115 2.10 -2.90 0.99
CA ILE A 115 2.56 -2.29 2.24
C ILE A 115 3.07 -3.39 3.17
N PHE A 116 4.18 -3.11 3.84
CA PHE A 116 4.91 -4.07 4.67
C PHE A 116 5.33 -3.45 6.01
N ASN A 117 5.52 -4.30 7.01
CA ASN A 117 6.05 -3.88 8.32
C ASN A 117 7.57 -4.06 8.44
N SER A 118 8.27 -4.26 7.34
CA SER A 118 9.73 -4.44 7.31
C SER A 118 10.30 -4.03 5.95
N SER A 119 11.57 -3.63 5.95
CA SER A 119 12.32 -3.34 4.71
C SER A 119 12.57 -4.59 3.86
N SER A 120 12.53 -5.77 4.47
CA SER A 120 12.61 -7.06 3.78
C SER A 120 11.90 -8.13 4.60
N GLY A 121 11.30 -9.13 3.94
CA GLY A 121 10.46 -10.11 4.64
C GLY A 121 9.30 -9.45 5.38
N GLY A 122 9.02 -9.89 6.60
CA GLY A 122 7.93 -9.34 7.41
C GLY A 122 6.54 -9.68 6.87
N ASP A 123 5.54 -8.93 7.34
CA ASP A 123 4.14 -9.12 6.97
C ASP A 123 3.68 -8.08 5.95
N MET A 124 2.97 -8.54 4.94
CA MET A 124 2.28 -7.68 3.98
C MET A 124 0.86 -7.38 4.48
N LEU A 125 0.48 -6.10 4.54
CA LEU A 125 -0.88 -5.68 4.92
C LEU A 125 -1.84 -5.86 3.76
N CYS A 126 -1.48 -5.37 2.60
CA CYS A 126 -2.33 -5.38 1.41
C CYS A 126 -1.50 -5.34 0.13
N ARG A 127 -2.12 -5.79 -0.94
CA ARG A 127 -1.56 -5.79 -2.29
C ARG A 127 -2.63 -5.32 -3.28
N THR A 128 -2.20 -4.61 -4.30
CA THR A 128 -3.06 -4.24 -5.41
C THR A 128 -2.33 -4.40 -6.74
N VAL A 129 -3.11 -4.60 -7.79
CA VAL A 129 -2.66 -4.64 -9.19
C VAL A 129 -3.46 -3.61 -9.97
N PHE A 130 -2.80 -2.89 -10.83
CA PHE A 130 -3.38 -1.80 -11.62
C PHE A 130 -2.80 -1.78 -13.03
N SER A 131 -3.46 -1.05 -13.93
CA SER A 131 -2.95 -0.81 -15.28
C SER A 131 -1.60 -0.09 -15.19
N VAL A 132 -0.69 -0.41 -16.09
CA VAL A 132 0.69 0.08 -16.07
C VAL A 132 0.79 1.59 -15.88
N VAL A 133 1.67 1.98 -14.97
CA VAL A 133 2.17 3.34 -14.80
C VAL A 133 3.66 3.31 -15.11
N ASN A 134 4.07 4.02 -16.16
CA ASN A 134 5.46 4.04 -16.58
C ASN A 134 6.23 5.11 -15.80
N LYS A 135 7.07 4.68 -14.87
CA LYS A 135 7.94 5.56 -14.09
C LYS A 135 9.32 5.61 -14.75
N ALA A 136 9.63 6.74 -15.39
CA ALA A 136 10.95 6.98 -15.96
C ALA A 136 11.98 7.24 -14.84
N ALA A 137 13.27 7.18 -15.18
CA ALA A 137 14.36 7.33 -14.21
C ALA A 137 14.33 8.67 -13.46
N ASP A 138 13.89 9.74 -14.11
CA ASP A 138 13.79 11.09 -13.51
C ASP A 138 12.44 11.38 -12.86
N ASP A 139 11.49 10.45 -12.93
CA ASP A 139 10.16 10.62 -12.33
C ASP A 139 10.17 10.29 -10.84
N ALA A 140 9.32 10.97 -10.08
CA ALA A 140 8.95 10.62 -8.72
C ALA A 140 7.50 10.09 -8.69
N MET A 141 7.28 9.03 -7.91
CA MET A 141 5.94 8.45 -7.72
C MET A 141 5.57 8.50 -6.24
N SER A 142 4.55 9.27 -5.91
CA SER A 142 3.98 9.30 -4.57
C SER A 142 2.77 8.37 -4.49
N VAL A 143 2.73 7.53 -3.45
CA VAL A 143 1.65 6.59 -3.18
C VAL A 143 1.03 6.94 -1.84
N THR A 144 -0.26 7.29 -1.85
CA THR A 144 -1.07 7.50 -0.65
C THR A 144 -2.04 6.34 -0.51
N TRP A 145 -1.95 5.61 0.57
CA TRP A 145 -2.77 4.41 0.80
C TRP A 145 -3.64 4.59 2.03
N THR A 146 -4.95 4.53 1.85
CA THR A 146 -5.94 4.70 2.93
C THR A 146 -6.62 3.37 3.21
N ILE A 147 -6.52 2.90 4.46
CA ILE A 147 -7.25 1.74 4.96
C ILE A 147 -8.36 2.25 5.86
N THR A 148 -9.57 1.76 5.63
CA THR A 148 -10.76 2.16 6.38
C THR A 148 -11.41 0.94 7.04
N LEU A 149 -11.69 1.06 8.34
CA LEU A 149 -12.52 0.14 9.12
C LEU A 149 -13.81 0.86 9.46
N ALA A 150 -14.94 0.35 8.98
CA ALA A 150 -16.24 0.96 9.24
C ALA A 150 -17.19 -0.04 9.89
N ALA A 151 -17.91 0.42 10.90
CA ALA A 151 -19.09 -0.29 11.39
C ALA A 151 -20.21 -0.23 10.35
N SER A 152 -20.97 -1.30 10.21
CA SER A 152 -22.08 -1.34 9.26
C SER A 152 -23.31 -2.01 9.85
#